data_28751f4e3c415ff4b4d5528755591e4e
#
_entry.id   28751f4e3c415ff4b4d5528755591e4e
#
_cell.length_a   1.000
_cell.length_b   1.000
_cell.length_c   1.000
_cell.angle_alpha   90.00
_cell.angle_beta   90.00
_cell.angle_gamma   90.00
#
_symmetry.space_group_name_H-M   'P 1'
#
loop_
_entity.id
_entity.type
_entity.pdbx_description
1 polymer ?
#
loop_
_entity_poly.entity_id
_entity_poly.type
_entity_poly.pdbx_seq_one_letter_code
_entity_poly.pdbx_strand_id
1 'polypeptide(L)'
;RFWMGKGVKGFRFDVVNLISKGQFEDDYEGDGRRFYTDGPNIHKYLKELHDMTFGTDAEIVTVGEMSSTSMENCYQYAGADTGELSMVFNFHHLKVDFMGNEKWVLVPADFGKLKQILFDWQTQMSEHHAWNAVFWCNHDQPRVVSRFGSEDKYWKESAKMLGTVI
;
A
#
# COMPACT_ATOMS: atom_id res chain seq x y z
N ARG A 1 16.11 4.89 15.37
CA ARG A 1 17.54 4.74 15.78
C ARG A 1 17.78 3.56 16.70
N PHE A 2 16.96 3.33 17.72
CA PHE A 2 17.16 2.21 18.64
C PHE A 2 17.24 0.85 17.91
N TRP A 3 16.28 0.57 17.06
CA TRP A 3 16.22 -0.69 16.29
C TRP A 3 17.35 -0.80 15.25
N MET A 4 17.70 0.30 14.61
CA MET A 4 18.87 0.36 13.71
C MET A 4 20.16 -0.01 14.47
N GLY A 5 20.33 0.53 15.68
CA GLY A 5 21.45 0.18 16.56
C GLY A 5 21.45 -1.29 17.03
N LYS A 6 20.34 -2.01 16.87
CA LYS A 6 20.23 -3.47 17.10
C LYS A 6 20.41 -4.29 15.81
N GLY A 7 20.74 -3.64 14.68
CA GLY A 7 20.98 -4.30 13.40
C GLY A 7 19.74 -4.51 12.53
N VAL A 8 18.59 -3.90 12.87
CA VAL A 8 17.40 -3.94 12.02
C VAL A 8 17.63 -3.13 10.77
N LYS A 9 17.44 -3.75 9.59
CA LYS A 9 17.68 -3.18 8.26
C LYS A 9 16.40 -2.95 7.45
N GLY A 10 15.22 -3.11 8.04
CA GLY A 10 13.96 -2.86 7.37
C GLY A 10 12.85 -2.42 8.32
N PHE A 11 12.01 -1.51 7.85
CA PHE A 11 10.89 -0.98 8.61
C PHE A 11 9.62 -0.93 7.77
N ARG A 12 8.53 -1.48 8.30
CA ARG A 12 7.19 -1.31 7.76
C ARG A 12 6.44 -0.31 8.62
N PHE A 13 5.90 0.72 7.98
CA PHE A 13 5.11 1.77 8.63
C PHE A 13 3.62 1.50 8.42
N ASP A 14 2.92 1.34 9.53
CA ASP A 14 1.50 1.07 9.57
C ASP A 14 0.71 2.32 9.19
N VAL A 15 -0.19 2.20 8.21
CA VAL A 15 -1.08 3.29 7.71
C VAL A 15 -0.40 4.66 7.71
N VAL A 16 0.79 4.72 7.16
CA VAL A 16 1.72 5.84 7.31
C VAL A 16 1.16 7.17 6.82
N ASN A 17 0.29 7.16 5.82
CA ASN A 17 -0.32 8.36 5.26
C ASN A 17 -1.40 9.00 6.18
N LEU A 18 -1.65 8.39 7.35
CA LEU A 18 -2.64 8.89 8.31
C LEU A 18 -2.02 9.67 9.48
N ILE A 19 -0.70 9.84 9.55
CA ILE A 19 -0.04 10.47 10.71
C ILE A 19 -0.16 11.99 10.73
N SER A 20 -0.37 12.64 9.58
CA SER A 20 -0.62 14.09 9.50
C SER A 20 -2.11 14.36 9.44
N LYS A 21 -2.60 15.20 10.34
CA LYS A 21 -4.01 15.56 10.43
C LYS A 21 -4.24 16.96 9.89
N GLY A 22 -5.37 17.15 9.18
CA GLY A 22 -5.91 18.45 8.88
C GLY A 22 -6.73 19.02 10.05
N GLN A 23 -7.35 20.16 9.82
CA GLN A 23 -8.33 20.70 10.76
C GLN A 23 -9.61 19.87 10.66
N PHE A 24 -10.13 19.41 11.82
CA PHE A 24 -11.42 18.73 11.89
C PHE A 24 -12.56 19.73 11.80
N GLU A 25 -13.61 19.32 11.14
CA GLU A 25 -14.89 20.08 11.06
C GLU A 25 -16.00 19.20 11.60
N ASP A 26 -16.87 19.80 12.44
CA ASP A 26 -18.08 19.14 12.92
C ASP A 26 -19.14 19.10 11.81
N ASP A 27 -20.11 18.21 11.94
CA ASP A 27 -21.27 18.06 11.03
C ASP A 27 -20.92 17.86 9.54
N TYR A 28 -19.73 17.29 9.27
CA TYR A 28 -19.31 16.95 7.91
C TYR A 28 -20.00 15.67 7.40
N GLU A 29 -20.59 15.75 6.22
CA GLU A 29 -21.12 14.57 5.54
C GLU A 29 -19.97 13.68 4.98
N GLY A 30 -19.99 12.40 5.30
CA GLY A 30 -19.01 11.42 4.85
C GLY A 30 -18.29 10.71 6.01
N ASP A 31 -17.21 10.00 5.70
CA ASP A 31 -16.45 9.19 6.67
C ASP A 31 -15.29 9.94 7.35
N GLY A 32 -15.13 11.22 7.08
CA GLY A 32 -14.10 12.08 7.68
C GLY A 32 -12.67 11.83 7.19
N ARG A 33 -12.44 10.92 6.24
CA ARG A 33 -11.08 10.58 5.76
C ARG A 33 -10.28 11.77 5.30
N ARG A 34 -10.90 12.76 4.69
CA ARG A 34 -10.24 13.99 4.23
C ARG A 34 -9.49 14.74 5.33
N PHE A 35 -9.86 14.54 6.60
CA PHE A 35 -9.21 15.24 7.71
C PHE A 35 -7.95 14.57 8.20
N TYR A 36 -7.73 13.30 7.86
CA TYR A 36 -6.62 12.52 8.38
C TYR A 36 -5.84 11.69 7.35
N THR A 37 -6.23 11.72 6.07
CA THR A 37 -5.51 11.03 4.99
C THR A 37 -4.68 12.03 4.22
N ASP A 38 -3.41 11.72 4.00
CA ASP A 38 -2.46 12.55 3.24
C ASP A 38 -2.45 14.02 3.71
N GLY A 39 -2.45 14.22 5.03
CA GLY A 39 -2.58 15.55 5.64
C GLY A 39 -1.41 16.48 5.33
N PRO A 40 -1.54 17.80 5.62
CA PRO A 40 -0.70 18.84 5.03
C PRO A 40 0.78 18.79 5.40
N ASN A 41 1.16 18.07 6.44
CA ASN A 41 2.55 17.96 6.89
C ASN A 41 3.15 16.57 6.68
N ILE A 42 2.47 15.66 5.96
CA ILE A 42 2.89 14.26 5.86
C ILE A 42 4.31 14.13 5.28
N HIS A 43 4.56 14.74 4.14
CA HIS A 43 5.86 14.69 3.46
C HIS A 43 6.97 15.35 4.31
N LYS A 44 6.66 16.45 5.01
CA LYS A 44 7.60 17.06 5.95
C LYS A 44 8.01 16.09 7.06
N TYR A 45 7.04 15.38 7.65
CA TYR A 45 7.33 14.43 8.73
C TYR A 45 8.12 13.22 8.23
N LEU A 46 7.80 12.69 7.07
CA LEU A 46 8.52 11.55 6.48
C LEU A 46 9.94 11.95 6.07
N LYS A 47 10.11 13.12 5.46
CA LYS A 47 11.42 13.64 5.11
C LYS A 47 12.31 13.84 6.33
N GLU A 48 11.77 14.45 7.39
CA GLU A 48 12.49 14.61 8.65
C GLU A 48 12.86 13.25 9.27
N LEU A 49 11.92 12.30 9.27
CA LEU A 49 12.17 10.96 9.78
C LEU A 49 13.27 10.25 8.98
N HIS A 50 13.22 10.31 7.65
CA HIS A 50 14.24 9.79 6.76
C HIS A 50 15.61 10.39 7.07
N ASP A 51 15.74 11.71 7.01
CA ASP A 51 17.02 12.41 7.15
C ASP A 51 17.64 12.17 8.53
N MET A 52 16.84 12.07 9.56
CA MET A 52 17.30 11.86 10.93
C MET A 52 17.56 10.39 11.30
N THR A 53 17.09 9.43 10.49
CA THR A 53 17.17 8.00 10.84
C THR A 53 17.65 7.14 9.67
N PHE A 54 16.76 6.48 8.99
CA PHE A 54 17.08 5.43 8.02
C PHE A 54 17.70 5.94 6.72
N GLY A 55 17.52 7.17 6.35
CA GLY A 55 18.22 7.80 5.21
C GLY A 55 19.74 7.96 5.41
N THR A 56 20.24 7.72 6.62
CA THR A 56 21.68 7.72 6.91
C THR A 56 22.36 6.38 6.57
N ASP A 57 21.63 5.37 6.20
CA ASP A 57 22.13 4.02 5.89
C ASP A 57 21.39 3.47 4.64
N ALA A 58 22.08 3.44 3.52
CA ALA A 58 21.53 3.02 2.23
C ALA A 58 21.11 1.52 2.16
N GLU A 59 21.48 0.71 3.15
CA GLU A 59 21.04 -0.68 3.24
C GLU A 59 19.69 -0.84 3.90
N ILE A 60 19.12 0.23 4.46
CA ILE A 60 17.82 0.15 5.11
C ILE A 60 16.70 0.28 4.08
N VAL A 61 15.77 -0.67 4.13
CA VAL A 61 14.57 -0.69 3.29
C VAL A 61 13.36 -0.28 4.11
N THR A 62 12.57 0.63 3.58
CA THR A 62 11.33 1.10 4.22
C THR A 62 10.13 0.86 3.34
N VAL A 63 9.03 0.38 3.92
CA VAL A 63 7.77 0.18 3.21
C VAL A 63 6.62 0.83 3.98
N GLY A 64 5.86 1.66 3.28
CA GLY A 64 4.69 2.34 3.84
C GLY A 64 3.39 1.65 3.44
N GLU A 65 2.54 1.34 4.40
CA GLU A 65 1.17 0.98 4.14
C GLU A 65 0.34 2.22 3.87
N MET A 66 -0.33 2.24 2.69
CA MET A 66 -1.16 3.35 2.28
C MET A 66 -2.64 3.01 2.45
N SER A 67 -3.34 3.82 3.22
CA SER A 67 -4.78 3.69 3.43
C SER A 67 -5.54 4.74 2.62
N SER A 68 -6.55 4.31 1.85
CA SER A 68 -7.45 5.22 1.11
C SER A 68 -6.72 6.24 0.22
N THR A 69 -5.68 5.79 -0.45
CA THR A 69 -4.78 6.61 -1.25
C THR A 69 -5.10 6.60 -2.74
N SER A 70 -4.48 7.50 -3.52
CA SER A 70 -4.44 7.49 -4.99
C SER A 70 -3.04 7.12 -5.50
N MET A 71 -2.92 6.87 -6.81
CA MET A 71 -1.61 6.65 -7.44
C MET A 71 -0.72 7.88 -7.32
N GLU A 72 -1.30 9.06 -7.56
CA GLU A 72 -0.62 10.36 -7.47
C GLU A 72 -0.04 10.62 -6.09
N ASN A 73 -0.75 10.21 -5.05
CA ASN A 73 -0.21 10.29 -3.70
C ASN A 73 0.90 9.27 -3.49
N CYS A 74 0.71 8.01 -3.90
CA CYS A 74 1.68 6.95 -3.65
C CYS A 74 3.08 7.22 -4.20
N TYR A 75 3.22 7.73 -5.43
CA TYR A 75 4.55 8.02 -5.94
C TYR A 75 5.24 9.21 -5.27
N GLN A 76 4.49 10.10 -4.62
CA GLN A 76 5.09 11.17 -3.82
C GLN A 76 5.80 10.62 -2.57
N TYR A 77 5.33 9.50 -1.99
CA TYR A 77 5.94 8.86 -0.81
C TYR A 77 7.16 8.01 -1.15
N ALA A 78 7.21 7.42 -2.34
CA ALA A 78 8.20 6.39 -2.69
C ALA A 78 8.96 6.66 -4.00
N GLY A 79 8.88 7.86 -4.54
CA GLY A 79 9.70 8.26 -5.68
C GLY A 79 11.18 8.33 -5.31
N ALA A 80 12.07 7.95 -6.22
CA ALA A 80 13.51 7.88 -5.97
C ALA A 80 14.11 9.20 -5.43
N ASP A 81 13.54 10.33 -5.83
CA ASP A 81 14.02 11.65 -5.47
C ASP A 81 13.31 12.27 -4.25
N THR A 82 12.32 11.60 -3.66
CA THR A 82 11.55 12.16 -2.54
C THR A 82 12.33 12.15 -1.24
N GLY A 83 13.19 11.16 -1.04
CA GLY A 83 13.92 10.97 0.20
C GLY A 83 12.98 10.72 1.38
N GLU A 84 11.93 9.91 1.17
CA GLU A 84 10.97 9.53 2.20
C GLU A 84 11.01 8.01 2.44
N LEU A 85 10.30 7.22 1.64
CA LEU A 85 10.24 5.76 1.79
C LEU A 85 10.82 5.05 0.58
N SER A 86 11.34 3.84 0.77
CA SER A 86 11.84 3.03 -0.35
C SER A 86 10.72 2.53 -1.25
N MET A 87 9.58 2.19 -0.66
CA MET A 87 8.40 1.69 -1.37
C MET A 87 7.12 1.91 -0.57
N VAL A 88 5.99 1.78 -1.23
CA VAL A 88 4.66 1.76 -0.59
C VAL A 88 3.83 0.60 -1.13
N PHE A 89 2.80 0.21 -0.40
CA PHE A 89 1.80 -0.72 -0.88
C PHE A 89 0.38 -0.21 -0.60
N ASN A 90 -0.56 -0.67 -1.41
CA ASN A 90 -1.97 -0.31 -1.33
C ASN A 90 -2.87 -1.53 -1.54
N PHE A 91 -4.18 -1.35 -1.42
CA PHE A 91 -5.17 -2.44 -1.43
C PHE A 91 -6.12 -2.41 -2.63
N HIS A 92 -5.90 -1.54 -3.62
CA HIS A 92 -6.87 -1.34 -4.72
C HIS A 92 -7.12 -2.61 -5.52
N HIS A 93 -6.07 -3.36 -5.86
CA HIS A 93 -6.14 -4.62 -6.59
C HIS A 93 -6.86 -5.73 -5.81
N LEU A 94 -6.98 -5.61 -4.50
CA LEU A 94 -7.68 -6.58 -3.64
C LEU A 94 -9.18 -6.29 -3.48
N LYS A 95 -9.72 -5.25 -4.13
CA LYS A 95 -11.13 -4.86 -4.00
C LYS A 95 -11.99 -5.26 -5.21
N VAL A 96 -11.48 -6.12 -6.06
CA VAL A 96 -12.15 -6.51 -7.32
C VAL A 96 -13.29 -7.51 -7.14
N ASP A 97 -13.48 -8.01 -5.93
CA ASP A 97 -14.59 -8.85 -5.49
C ASP A 97 -15.46 -8.16 -4.41
N PHE A 98 -15.35 -6.84 -4.28
CA PHE A 98 -16.20 -6.06 -3.38
C PHE A 98 -17.47 -5.60 -4.13
N MET A 99 -18.60 -5.61 -3.44
CA MET A 99 -19.80 -4.91 -3.90
C MET A 99 -19.78 -3.48 -3.35
N GLY A 100 -19.34 -2.54 -4.18
CA GLY A 100 -19.08 -1.17 -3.72
C GLY A 100 -17.93 -1.14 -2.69
N ASN A 101 -18.22 -0.78 -1.46
CA ASN A 101 -17.26 -0.78 -0.35
C ASN A 101 -17.47 -1.98 0.62
N GLU A 102 -18.40 -2.88 0.29
CA GLU A 102 -18.78 -4.00 1.16
C GLU A 102 -17.83 -5.19 1.01
N LYS A 103 -16.90 -5.32 1.92
CA LYS A 103 -15.86 -6.36 1.94
C LYS A 103 -16.43 -7.78 2.13
N TRP A 104 -17.56 -7.91 2.80
CA TRP A 104 -18.09 -9.22 3.24
C TRP A 104 -19.20 -9.77 2.35
N VAL A 105 -19.58 -9.06 1.31
CA VAL A 105 -20.54 -9.54 0.31
C VAL A 105 -19.77 -10.35 -0.73
N LEU A 106 -20.13 -11.63 -0.87
CA LEU A 106 -19.49 -12.53 -1.85
C LEU A 106 -19.97 -12.21 -3.26
N VAL A 107 -19.12 -11.61 -4.05
CA VAL A 107 -19.34 -11.42 -5.49
C VAL A 107 -18.16 -12.02 -6.26
N PRO A 108 -18.38 -12.49 -7.52
CA PRO A 108 -17.27 -12.97 -8.33
C PRO A 108 -16.21 -11.89 -8.54
N ALA A 109 -14.93 -12.27 -8.45
CA ALA A 109 -13.84 -11.36 -8.71
C ALA A 109 -13.82 -10.91 -10.19
N ASP A 110 -13.67 -9.62 -10.41
CA ASP A 110 -13.47 -9.05 -11.74
C ASP A 110 -11.96 -9.10 -12.09
N PHE A 111 -11.56 -10.17 -12.78
CA PHE A 111 -10.16 -10.35 -13.19
C PHE A 111 -9.73 -9.40 -14.30
N GLY A 112 -10.65 -8.86 -15.11
CA GLY A 112 -10.36 -7.81 -16.08
C GLY A 112 -9.96 -6.53 -15.37
N LYS A 113 -10.74 -6.12 -14.37
CA LYS A 113 -10.43 -4.97 -13.51
C LYS A 113 -9.16 -5.19 -12.68
N LEU A 114 -8.93 -6.40 -12.16
CA LEU A 114 -7.70 -6.76 -11.44
C LEU A 114 -6.46 -6.51 -12.31
N LYS A 115 -6.48 -7.06 -13.54
CA LYS A 115 -5.40 -6.87 -14.50
C LYS A 115 -5.16 -5.39 -14.78
N GLN A 116 -6.21 -4.62 -15.05
CA GLN A 116 -6.10 -3.18 -15.33
C GLN A 116 -5.46 -2.44 -14.16
N ILE A 117 -5.94 -2.64 -12.93
CA ILE A 117 -5.39 -2.01 -11.74
C ILE A 117 -3.90 -2.34 -11.56
N LEU A 118 -3.51 -3.62 -11.69
CA LEU A 118 -2.11 -4.02 -11.55
C LEU A 118 -1.22 -3.33 -12.59
N PHE A 119 -1.65 -3.28 -13.87
CA PHE A 119 -0.89 -2.61 -14.92
C PHE A 119 -0.81 -1.10 -14.71
N ASP A 120 -1.92 -0.44 -14.41
CA ASP A 120 -1.95 1.01 -14.21
C ASP A 120 -1.04 1.43 -13.06
N TRP A 121 -1.14 0.75 -11.91
CA TRP A 121 -0.30 1.04 -10.74
C TRP A 121 1.18 0.80 -11.02
N GLN A 122 1.55 -0.31 -11.64
CA GLN A 122 2.95 -0.59 -11.96
C GLN A 122 3.52 0.40 -12.97
N THR A 123 2.74 0.75 -14.01
CA THR A 123 3.16 1.72 -15.02
C THR A 123 3.36 3.10 -14.41
N GLN A 124 2.35 3.62 -13.71
CA GLN A 124 2.42 4.96 -13.12
C GLN A 124 3.53 5.07 -12.07
N MET A 125 3.65 4.10 -11.18
CA MET A 125 4.72 4.10 -10.19
C MET A 125 6.10 4.05 -10.85
N SER A 126 6.27 3.25 -11.90
CA SER A 126 7.53 3.16 -12.66
C SER A 126 7.87 4.46 -13.40
N GLU A 127 6.90 5.10 -14.03
CA GLU A 127 7.08 6.41 -14.70
C GLU A 127 7.55 7.50 -13.74
N HIS A 128 7.18 7.42 -12.49
CA HIS A 128 7.61 8.33 -11.43
C HIS A 128 8.80 7.81 -10.61
N HIS A 129 9.50 6.78 -11.09
CA HIS A 129 10.64 6.16 -10.39
C HIS A 129 10.32 5.74 -8.95
N ALA A 130 9.08 5.35 -8.71
CA ALA A 130 8.58 4.91 -7.43
C ALA A 130 8.36 3.40 -7.39
N TRP A 131 8.53 2.79 -6.24
CA TRP A 131 8.37 1.34 -6.09
C TRP A 131 7.04 0.99 -5.43
N ASN A 132 6.21 0.24 -6.15
CA ASN A 132 4.97 -0.34 -5.64
C ASN A 132 5.23 -1.76 -5.15
N ALA A 133 5.13 -1.99 -3.84
CA ALA A 133 5.26 -3.31 -3.24
C ALA A 133 3.93 -4.08 -3.41
N VAL A 134 3.83 -4.88 -4.44
CA VAL A 134 2.62 -5.67 -4.72
C VAL A 134 2.55 -6.90 -3.80
N PHE A 135 1.36 -7.23 -3.33
CA PHE A 135 1.11 -8.40 -2.48
C PHE A 135 -0.31 -8.95 -2.70
N TRP A 136 -0.54 -10.22 -2.34
CA TRP A 136 -1.86 -10.83 -2.44
C TRP A 136 -2.63 -10.89 -1.13
N CYS A 137 -1.96 -11.12 -0.04
CA CYS A 137 -2.61 -11.22 1.27
C CYS A 137 -1.65 -10.85 2.41
N ASN A 138 -2.23 -10.47 3.53
CA ASN A 138 -1.55 -10.19 4.79
C ASN A 138 -2.47 -10.57 5.97
N HIS A 139 -2.19 -10.09 7.17
CA HIS A 139 -3.02 -10.36 8.36
C HIS A 139 -4.43 -9.72 8.29
N ASP A 140 -4.62 -8.72 7.42
CA ASP A 140 -5.90 -8.02 7.21
C ASP A 140 -6.70 -8.53 6.00
N GLN A 141 -6.13 -9.46 5.23
CA GLN A 141 -6.73 -9.98 4.00
C GLN A 141 -6.82 -11.50 4.03
N PRO A 142 -7.89 -12.08 3.49
CA PRO A 142 -8.00 -13.54 3.33
C PRO A 142 -6.85 -14.11 2.51
N ARG A 143 -6.56 -15.40 2.69
CA ARG A 143 -5.60 -16.12 1.85
C ARG A 143 -5.99 -16.01 0.38
N VAL A 144 -5.02 -15.69 -0.47
CA VAL A 144 -5.29 -15.40 -1.88
C VAL A 144 -5.87 -16.61 -2.64
N VAL A 145 -5.45 -17.82 -2.32
CA VAL A 145 -5.96 -19.02 -2.98
C VAL A 145 -7.43 -19.26 -2.66
N SER A 146 -7.83 -19.02 -1.39
CA SER A 146 -9.24 -19.10 -0.98
C SER A 146 -10.12 -18.05 -1.65
N ARG A 147 -9.52 -16.91 -2.01
CA ARG A 147 -10.25 -15.75 -2.53
C ARG A 147 -10.30 -15.71 -4.07
N PHE A 148 -9.17 -15.93 -4.72
CA PHE A 148 -9.00 -15.78 -6.16
C PHE A 148 -8.60 -17.08 -6.87
N GLY A 149 -8.45 -18.17 -6.14
CA GLY A 149 -8.02 -19.45 -6.66
C GLY A 149 -9.05 -20.57 -6.45
N SER A 150 -8.54 -21.79 -6.40
CA SER A 150 -9.32 -22.99 -6.08
C SER A 150 -8.70 -23.67 -4.86
N GLU A 151 -9.50 -23.97 -3.85
CA GLU A 151 -9.05 -24.71 -2.66
C GLU A 151 -9.11 -26.24 -2.84
N ASP A 152 -9.73 -26.69 -3.92
CA ASP A 152 -9.94 -28.11 -4.24
C ASP A 152 -8.89 -28.64 -5.23
N LYS A 153 -9.37 -29.17 -6.34
CA LYS A 153 -8.58 -29.88 -7.35
C LYS A 153 -7.38 -29.09 -7.90
N TYR A 154 -7.51 -27.77 -8.02
CA TYR A 154 -6.50 -26.90 -8.64
C TYR A 154 -5.81 -25.95 -7.66
N TRP A 155 -5.78 -26.27 -6.36
CA TRP A 155 -5.22 -25.39 -5.34
C TRP A 155 -3.75 -25.06 -5.59
N LYS A 156 -2.96 -26.06 -6.02
CA LYS A 156 -1.52 -25.91 -6.27
C LYS A 156 -1.24 -25.08 -7.52
N GLU A 157 -1.98 -25.32 -8.57
CA GLU A 157 -1.91 -24.57 -9.83
C GLU A 157 -2.33 -23.12 -9.62
N SER A 158 -3.42 -22.91 -8.88
CA SER A 158 -3.88 -21.56 -8.47
C SER A 158 -2.82 -20.80 -7.67
N ALA A 159 -2.22 -21.45 -6.67
CA ALA A 159 -1.19 -20.83 -5.85
C ALA A 159 0.03 -20.42 -6.67
N LYS A 160 0.47 -21.30 -7.58
CA LYS A 160 1.62 -21.01 -8.46
C LYS A 160 1.29 -19.89 -9.46
N MET A 161 0.11 -19.94 -10.08
CA MET A 161 -0.34 -18.90 -11.01
C MET A 161 -0.37 -17.55 -10.33
N LEU A 162 -1.03 -17.44 -9.17
CA LEU A 162 -1.11 -16.20 -8.41
C LEU A 162 0.26 -15.68 -7.98
N GLY A 163 1.17 -16.57 -7.54
CA GLY A 163 2.54 -16.20 -7.19
C GLY A 163 3.41 -15.81 -8.39
N THR A 164 2.99 -16.11 -9.62
CA THR A 164 3.71 -15.71 -10.85
C THR A 164 3.26 -14.33 -11.35
N VAL A 165 2.07 -13.88 -10.98
CA VAL A 165 1.48 -12.62 -11.46
C VAL A 165 2.10 -11.39 -10.78
N ILE A 166 2.65 -11.54 -9.57
CA ILE A 166 3.24 -10.43 -8.79
C ILE A 166 4.74 -10.58 -8.57
#